data_5135350eda0fafb74e0285e32091d49b
#
_entry.id   5135350eda0fafb74e0285e32091d49b
#
_cell.length_a   1.000
_cell.length_b   1.000
_cell.length_c   1.000
_cell.angle_alpha   90.00
_cell.angle_beta   90.00
_cell.angle_gamma   90.00
#
_symmetry.space_group_name_H-M   'P 1'
#
loop_
_entity.id
_entity.type
_entity.pdbx_description
1 polymer ?
#
loop_
_entity_poly.entity_id
_entity_poly.type
_entity_poly.pdbx_seq_one_letter_code
_entity_poly.pdbx_strand_id
1 'polypeptide(L)'
;MSGRAILLQQVLAWSNSLMAVRSLDQLAARLAQPPAADGESLTGVLLLLDPRHELRRLAAGEGKQPESRPGLRFVDSLAGVAPGYGTLHAPWSGPYHPADHGLLIAAEAGCTHMTLLPLPRSGGLTGVYNVGSHDGPIALAALEPAWLDHIGAQALASAERQLQRARLLRAGVVDPLTGWNSRHYLLSRLREQVAASARDAKPATCMVIDVDGLGSLNERRGVAAGDAVLFEVGSIIEAQVRASDSFAHIGDDEFAALLPATPPQLATPLAERILAAVRAAPIVTAPGQLEVVRVSIGIAGLDPTALVAGLDRKATADEWLSRAHAALHQAKRAGGDRCVAS
;
A
#
# COMPACT_ATOMS: atom_id res chain seq x y z
N MET A 1 3.49 10.50 36.02
CA MET A 1 4.44 9.91 35.03
C MET A 1 5.51 10.93 34.76
N SER A 2 6.79 10.56 34.62
CA SER A 2 7.84 11.54 34.26
C SER A 2 7.62 12.02 32.82
N GLY A 3 7.94 13.29 32.51
CA GLY A 3 7.82 13.85 31.14
C GLY A 3 8.49 12.99 30.07
N ARG A 4 9.60 12.30 30.42
CA ARG A 4 10.29 11.34 29.55
C ARG A 4 9.40 10.13 29.18
N ALA A 5 8.63 9.59 30.13
CA ALA A 5 7.75 8.45 29.85
C ALA A 5 6.61 8.84 28.88
N ILE A 6 6.09 10.05 29.00
CA ILE A 6 5.07 10.60 28.10
C ILE A 6 5.67 10.76 26.70
N LEU A 7 6.86 11.34 26.55
CA LEU A 7 7.52 11.50 25.25
C LEU A 7 7.79 10.15 24.57
N LEU A 8 8.23 9.13 25.31
CA LEU A 8 8.43 7.79 24.76
C LEU A 8 7.11 7.16 24.25
N GLN A 9 5.99 7.35 24.96
CA GLN A 9 4.68 6.91 24.47
C GLN A 9 4.29 7.64 23.17
N GLN A 10 4.59 8.93 23.06
CA GLN A 10 4.35 9.69 21.83
C GLN A 10 5.22 9.22 20.66
N VAL A 11 6.50 8.89 20.92
CA VAL A 11 7.38 8.27 19.91
C VAL A 11 6.79 6.96 19.38
N LEU A 12 6.32 6.08 20.26
CA LEU A 12 5.69 4.81 19.85
C LEU A 12 4.38 5.03 19.09
N ALA A 13 3.54 5.96 19.55
CA ALA A 13 2.29 6.31 18.87
C ALA A 13 2.55 6.88 17.47
N TRP A 14 3.55 7.77 17.34
CA TRP A 14 3.97 8.32 16.06
C TRP A 14 4.52 7.23 15.13
N SER A 15 5.39 6.34 15.62
CA SER A 15 5.91 5.21 14.85
C SER A 15 4.78 4.32 14.32
N ASN A 16 3.79 3.98 15.15
CA ASN A 16 2.63 3.21 14.74
C ASN A 16 1.79 3.96 13.68
N SER A 17 1.65 5.29 13.81
CA SER A 17 0.94 6.10 12.84
C SER A 17 1.61 6.11 11.47
N LEU A 18 2.94 6.08 11.40
CA LEU A 18 3.71 5.95 10.15
C LEU A 18 3.49 4.60 9.47
N MET A 19 3.25 3.53 10.24
CA MET A 19 2.95 2.21 9.68
C MET A 19 1.56 2.15 9.03
N ALA A 20 0.62 2.97 9.48
CA ALA A 20 -0.76 3.01 8.99
C ALA A 20 -0.94 3.85 7.71
N VAL A 21 0.04 4.67 7.30
CA VAL A 21 -0.08 5.53 6.12
C VAL A 21 -0.16 4.71 4.83
N ARG A 22 -0.98 5.17 3.89
CA ARG A 22 -1.25 4.49 2.61
C ARG A 22 -0.83 5.29 1.37
N SER A 23 -0.34 6.53 1.53
CA SER A 23 0.13 7.39 0.45
C SER A 23 1.32 8.25 0.87
N LEU A 24 2.06 8.79 -0.12
CA LEU A 24 3.14 9.73 0.12
C LEU A 24 2.65 11.03 0.76
N ASP A 25 1.44 11.48 0.44
CA ASP A 25 0.84 12.68 1.06
C ASP A 25 0.56 12.47 2.55
N GLN A 26 -0.02 11.31 2.92
CA GLN A 26 -0.25 10.97 4.33
C GLN A 26 1.07 10.81 5.07
N LEU A 27 2.08 10.20 4.43
CA LEU A 27 3.42 10.09 5.01
C LEU A 27 4.01 11.47 5.28
N ALA A 28 4.02 12.36 4.28
CA ALA A 28 4.56 13.71 4.43
C ALA A 28 3.86 14.49 5.54
N ALA A 29 2.53 14.42 5.63
CA ALA A 29 1.76 15.05 6.69
C ALA A 29 2.13 14.51 8.09
N ARG A 30 2.39 13.21 8.22
CA ARG A 30 2.82 12.62 9.50
C ARG A 30 4.27 12.95 9.84
N LEU A 31 5.16 12.97 8.86
CA LEU A 31 6.55 13.38 9.06
C LEU A 31 6.66 14.88 9.45
N ALA A 32 5.76 15.72 8.95
CA ALA A 32 5.70 17.14 9.33
C ALA A 32 5.35 17.35 10.81
N GLN A 33 4.79 16.36 11.48
CA GLN A 33 4.37 16.40 12.88
C GLN A 33 5.16 15.35 13.69
N PRO A 34 6.42 15.61 14.08
CA PRO A 34 7.21 14.69 14.87
C PRO A 34 6.65 14.51 16.29
N PRO A 35 7.07 13.45 17.02
CA PRO A 35 6.69 13.30 18.41
C PRO A 35 7.27 14.46 19.22
N ALA A 36 6.43 15.09 20.05
CA ALA A 36 6.74 16.29 20.82
C ALA A 36 6.40 16.10 22.30
N ALA A 37 7.12 16.75 23.21
CA ALA A 37 6.68 16.86 24.59
C ALA A 37 5.48 17.83 24.70
N ASP A 38 4.79 17.79 25.84
CA ASP A 38 3.63 18.67 26.07
C ASP A 38 4.05 20.15 25.94
N GLY A 39 3.36 20.88 25.08
CA GLY A 39 3.59 22.30 24.83
C GLY A 39 4.70 22.62 23.83
N GLU A 40 5.43 21.64 23.27
CA GLU A 40 6.40 21.87 22.20
C GLU A 40 5.69 22.04 20.83
N SER A 41 6.10 23.07 20.09
CA SER A 41 5.72 23.25 18.67
C SER A 41 6.88 22.82 17.78
N LEU A 42 6.74 21.65 17.16
CA LEU A 42 7.77 21.03 16.33
C LEU A 42 7.36 20.93 14.86
N THR A 43 8.34 21.04 13.97
CA THR A 43 8.19 20.81 12.54
C THR A 43 9.18 19.75 12.09
N GLY A 44 8.70 18.72 11.38
CA GLY A 44 9.54 17.63 10.85
C GLY A 44 9.66 17.67 9.33
N VAL A 45 10.85 17.38 8.80
CA VAL A 45 11.10 17.23 7.36
C VAL A 45 12.04 16.08 7.10
N LEU A 46 11.61 15.10 6.34
CA LEU A 46 12.45 14.05 5.80
C LEU A 46 13.05 14.51 4.47
N LEU A 47 14.38 14.61 4.40
CA LEU A 47 15.09 14.83 3.14
C LEU A 47 15.63 13.50 2.63
N LEU A 48 15.37 13.22 1.35
CA LEU A 48 15.89 12.05 0.65
C LEU A 48 16.78 12.48 -0.51
N LEU A 49 17.93 11.82 -0.63
CA LEU A 49 18.88 12.03 -1.71
C LEU A 49 18.31 11.44 -3.02
N ASP A 50 18.18 12.27 -4.06
CA ASP A 50 17.60 11.89 -5.34
C ASP A 50 18.33 12.55 -6.54
N PRO A 51 19.64 12.28 -6.74
CA PRO A 51 20.45 12.94 -7.77
C PRO A 51 20.02 12.61 -9.19
N ARG A 52 19.25 11.54 -9.40
CA ARG A 52 18.72 11.12 -10.70
C ARG A 52 17.26 11.51 -10.90
N HIS A 53 16.65 12.21 -9.96
CA HIS A 53 15.25 12.62 -9.96
C HIS A 53 14.24 11.45 -10.12
N GLU A 54 14.64 10.24 -9.74
CA GLU A 54 13.77 9.06 -9.83
C GLU A 54 12.65 9.09 -8.78
N LEU A 55 12.99 9.47 -7.54
CA LEU A 55 12.03 9.53 -6.44
C LEU A 55 11.02 10.66 -6.65
N ARG A 56 11.48 11.84 -7.14
CA ARG A 56 10.60 12.96 -7.51
C ARG A 56 9.61 12.57 -8.57
N ARG A 57 10.07 11.86 -9.63
CA ARG A 57 9.18 11.38 -10.71
C ARG A 57 8.17 10.35 -10.21
N LEU A 58 8.55 9.47 -9.29
CA LEU A 58 7.63 8.54 -8.65
C LEU A 58 6.59 9.28 -7.80
N ALA A 59 7.05 10.22 -6.99
CA ALA A 59 6.19 11.01 -6.12
C ALA A 59 5.21 11.91 -6.90
N ALA A 60 5.62 12.47 -8.05
CA ALA A 60 4.75 13.26 -8.93
C ALA A 60 3.62 12.44 -9.56
N GLY A 61 3.80 11.12 -9.74
CA GLY A 61 2.77 10.22 -10.27
C GLY A 61 1.54 10.04 -9.38
N GLU A 62 1.59 10.49 -8.11
CA GLU A 62 0.46 10.49 -7.16
C GLU A 62 -0.33 11.84 -7.15
N GLY A 63 -0.23 12.65 -8.18
CA GLY A 63 -1.13 13.78 -8.43
C GLY A 63 -0.77 15.12 -7.80
N LYS A 64 0.25 15.21 -6.94
CA LYS A 64 0.77 16.47 -6.38
C LYS A 64 2.23 16.66 -6.72
N GLN A 65 2.63 17.92 -6.92
CA GLN A 65 4.04 18.23 -7.09
C GLN A 65 4.82 17.88 -5.82
N PRO A 66 6.03 17.27 -5.92
CA PRO A 66 6.85 16.88 -4.78
C PRO A 66 7.11 18.00 -3.79
N GLU A 67 7.26 19.23 -4.30
CA GLU A 67 7.53 20.45 -3.54
C GLU A 67 6.37 20.91 -2.64
N SER A 68 5.15 20.40 -2.87
CA SER A 68 3.96 20.73 -2.07
C SER A 68 3.78 19.84 -0.83
N ARG A 69 4.74 18.95 -0.53
CA ARG A 69 4.68 18.02 0.61
C ARG A 69 5.53 18.54 1.77
N PRO A 70 4.96 19.17 2.80
CA PRO A 70 5.73 19.90 3.81
C PRO A 70 6.71 19.01 4.62
N GLY A 71 6.39 17.75 4.86
CA GLY A 71 7.21 16.82 5.66
C GLY A 71 8.15 15.93 4.85
N LEU A 72 8.20 16.07 3.51
CA LEU A 72 9.03 15.22 2.63
C LEU A 72 9.61 16.04 1.49
N ARG A 73 10.94 16.05 1.37
CA ARG A 73 11.67 16.75 0.30
C ARG A 73 12.68 15.82 -0.35
N PHE A 74 12.99 16.10 -1.61
CA PHE A 74 14.01 15.41 -2.38
C PHE A 74 15.12 16.39 -2.75
N VAL A 75 16.39 16.00 -2.55
CA VAL A 75 17.55 16.84 -2.81
C VAL A 75 18.56 16.12 -3.72
N ASP A 76 19.29 16.85 -4.52
CA ASP A 76 20.29 16.30 -5.45
C ASP A 76 21.58 15.93 -4.74
N SER A 77 21.90 16.63 -3.63
CA SER A 77 23.09 16.42 -2.84
C SER A 77 22.82 16.78 -1.38
N LEU A 78 23.28 15.94 -0.47
CA LEU A 78 23.27 16.27 0.97
C LEU A 78 24.41 17.22 1.34
N ALA A 79 25.51 17.24 0.59
CA ALA A 79 26.65 18.14 0.82
C ALA A 79 26.30 19.61 0.52
N GLY A 80 25.35 19.86 -0.43
CA GLY A 80 24.85 21.20 -0.75
C GLY A 80 23.78 21.71 0.23
N VAL A 81 23.32 20.88 1.13
CA VAL A 81 22.19 21.19 2.04
C VAL A 81 22.66 21.86 3.33
N ALA A 82 23.82 21.45 3.86
CA ALA A 82 24.53 22.14 4.93
C ALA A 82 26.00 21.75 4.92
N PRO A 83 26.92 22.68 5.26
CA PRO A 83 28.33 22.37 5.45
C PRO A 83 28.48 21.32 6.56
N GLY A 84 29.19 20.23 6.28
CA GLY A 84 29.40 19.14 7.25
C GLY A 84 28.39 18.00 7.22
N TYR A 85 27.35 18.07 6.40
CA TYR A 85 26.35 16.99 6.30
C TYR A 85 26.93 15.65 5.80
N GLY A 86 27.94 15.69 4.96
CA GLY A 86 28.65 14.51 4.48
C GLY A 86 29.40 13.73 5.55
N THR A 87 29.62 14.34 6.72
CA THR A 87 30.33 13.78 7.88
C THR A 87 29.41 13.49 9.07
N LEU A 88 28.09 13.74 8.93
CA LEU A 88 27.14 13.49 10.01
C LEU A 88 26.86 11.99 10.11
N HIS A 89 27.44 11.33 11.12
CA HIS A 89 27.28 9.89 11.38
C HIS A 89 26.46 9.59 12.63
N ALA A 90 26.12 10.61 13.43
CA ALA A 90 25.33 10.50 14.64
C ALA A 90 24.31 11.64 14.73
N PRO A 91 23.24 11.49 15.51
CA PRO A 91 22.29 12.56 15.78
C PRO A 91 22.99 13.82 16.28
N TRP A 92 22.58 14.98 15.75
CA TRP A 92 23.08 16.29 16.17
C TRP A 92 21.92 17.17 16.58
N SER A 93 22.10 18.01 17.59
CA SER A 93 21.13 19.01 18.02
C SER A 93 21.81 20.33 18.41
N GLY A 94 21.19 21.45 18.03
CA GLY A 94 21.74 22.78 18.31
C GLY A 94 20.82 23.90 17.82
N PRO A 95 21.32 25.17 17.96
CA PRO A 95 20.60 26.34 17.45
C PRO A 95 20.35 26.27 15.93
N TYR A 96 19.18 26.75 15.48
CA TYR A 96 18.88 26.88 14.06
C TYR A 96 19.54 28.14 13.49
N HIS A 97 20.26 27.97 12.38
CA HIS A 97 20.88 29.06 11.63
C HIS A 97 20.33 29.06 10.18
N PRO A 98 19.56 30.08 9.76
CA PRO A 98 18.97 30.11 8.41
C PRO A 98 19.96 29.96 7.27
N ALA A 99 21.19 30.50 7.41
CA ALA A 99 22.23 30.40 6.39
C ALA A 99 22.71 28.96 6.17
N ASP A 100 22.77 28.14 7.22
CA ASP A 100 23.28 26.78 7.18
C ASP A 100 22.16 25.73 7.07
N HIS A 101 20.97 26.03 7.60
CA HIS A 101 19.89 25.07 7.80
C HIS A 101 18.62 25.37 6.98
N GLY A 102 18.58 26.49 6.24
CA GLY A 102 17.38 26.93 5.52
C GLY A 102 16.89 25.99 4.41
N LEU A 103 17.77 25.13 3.87
CA LEU A 103 17.39 24.08 2.93
C LEU A 103 16.82 22.85 3.64
N LEU A 104 17.09 22.66 4.92
CA LEU A 104 16.58 21.56 5.76
C LEU A 104 15.15 21.85 6.21
N ILE A 105 15.00 23.00 6.87
CA ILE A 105 13.69 23.53 7.28
C ILE A 105 13.67 24.99 6.83
N ALA A 106 12.62 25.40 6.15
CA ALA A 106 12.52 26.75 5.60
C ALA A 106 12.63 27.80 6.71
N ALA A 107 13.28 28.93 6.42
CA ALA A 107 13.47 30.02 7.39
C ALA A 107 12.13 30.60 7.88
N GLU A 108 11.11 30.62 7.03
CA GLU A 108 9.75 31.09 7.34
C GLU A 108 9.05 30.20 8.39
N ALA A 109 9.58 29.01 8.65
CA ALA A 109 9.06 28.17 9.74
C ALA A 109 9.31 28.75 11.14
N GLY A 110 10.23 29.73 11.29
CA GLY A 110 10.46 30.42 12.56
C GLY A 110 11.13 29.56 13.63
N CYS A 111 11.87 28.52 13.24
CA CYS A 111 12.56 27.64 14.16
C CYS A 111 13.72 28.34 14.86
N THR A 112 13.93 28.04 16.14
CA THR A 112 15.05 28.51 16.96
C THR A 112 16.09 27.42 17.20
N HIS A 113 15.67 26.17 17.23
CA HIS A 113 16.52 25.00 17.42
C HIS A 113 16.16 23.88 16.43
N MET A 114 17.12 22.99 16.19
CA MET A 114 16.86 21.82 15.35
C MET A 114 17.65 20.59 15.83
N THR A 115 17.12 19.43 15.46
CA THR A 115 17.76 18.12 15.63
C THR A 115 17.83 17.44 14.26
N LEU A 116 18.98 16.90 13.94
CA LEU A 116 19.28 16.18 12.72
C LEU A 116 19.49 14.70 13.03
N LEU A 117 18.69 13.85 12.40
CA LEU A 117 18.78 12.40 12.53
C LEU A 117 19.26 11.83 11.19
N PRO A 118 20.57 11.50 11.07
CA PRO A 118 21.07 10.86 9.86
C PRO A 118 20.45 9.49 9.70
N LEU A 119 20.01 9.17 8.48
CA LEU A 119 19.39 7.90 8.21
C LEU A 119 20.45 6.87 7.80
N PRO A 120 20.40 5.64 8.32
CA PRO A 120 21.23 4.57 7.81
C PRO A 120 20.92 4.34 6.33
N ARG A 121 21.92 3.94 5.54
CA ARG A 121 21.68 3.52 4.16
C ARG A 121 20.90 2.22 4.17
N SER A 122 19.67 2.24 3.66
CA SER A 122 18.82 1.07 3.57
C SER A 122 18.02 1.13 2.28
N GLY A 123 17.78 -0.01 1.64
CA GLY A 123 16.92 -0.12 0.45
C GLY A 123 17.30 0.78 -0.73
N GLY A 124 18.52 1.33 -0.77
CA GLY A 124 18.98 2.30 -1.76
C GLY A 124 18.58 3.74 -1.46
N LEU A 125 17.88 4.01 -0.37
CA LEU A 125 17.59 5.37 0.10
C LEU A 125 18.69 5.87 1.04
N THR A 126 18.95 7.16 0.94
CA THR A 126 19.84 7.91 1.83
C THR A 126 19.21 9.25 2.13
N GLY A 127 19.29 9.71 3.36
CA GLY A 127 18.65 10.96 3.71
C GLY A 127 18.89 11.36 5.17
N VAL A 128 18.10 12.33 5.62
CA VAL A 128 18.12 12.87 6.97
C VAL A 128 16.71 13.24 7.38
N TYR A 129 16.33 12.90 8.59
CA TYR A 129 15.12 13.42 9.19
C TYR A 129 15.46 14.60 10.10
N ASN A 130 14.87 15.75 9.81
CA ASN A 130 15.12 16.99 10.51
C ASN A 130 13.91 17.36 11.35
N VAL A 131 14.15 17.78 12.58
CA VAL A 131 13.11 18.27 13.49
C VAL A 131 13.51 19.66 13.95
N GLY A 132 12.66 20.66 13.67
CA GLY A 132 12.81 22.05 14.14
C GLY A 132 11.88 22.37 15.28
N SER A 133 12.32 23.19 16.22
CA SER A 133 11.52 23.73 17.34
C SER A 133 11.44 25.23 17.28
N HIS A 134 10.25 25.73 17.61
CA HIS A 134 9.98 27.18 17.74
C HIS A 134 10.31 27.69 19.15
N ASP A 135 10.26 26.82 20.15
CA ASP A 135 10.23 27.18 21.57
C ASP A 135 11.57 26.96 22.31
N GLY A 136 12.64 26.60 21.58
CA GLY A 136 13.95 26.32 22.17
C GLY A 136 14.43 24.90 22.01
N PRO A 137 15.29 24.41 22.92
CA PRO A 137 15.86 23.05 22.82
C PRO A 137 14.77 21.98 22.77
N ILE A 138 14.97 20.99 21.90
CA ILE A 138 13.99 19.94 21.62
C ILE A 138 14.12 18.84 22.67
N ALA A 139 13.03 18.50 23.37
CA ALA A 139 13.02 17.43 24.38
C ALA A 139 13.44 16.07 23.79
N LEU A 140 13.11 15.84 22.51
CA LEU A 140 13.49 14.65 21.77
C LEU A 140 15.01 14.45 21.71
N ALA A 141 15.80 15.54 21.63
CA ALA A 141 17.27 15.48 21.61
C ALA A 141 17.88 14.97 22.93
N ALA A 142 17.13 15.00 24.03
CA ALA A 142 17.55 14.46 25.33
C ALA A 142 17.28 12.94 25.47
N LEU A 143 16.70 12.30 24.47
CA LEU A 143 16.52 10.85 24.46
C LEU A 143 17.86 10.13 24.21
N GLU A 144 17.91 8.88 24.65
CA GLU A 144 19.06 8.02 24.34
C GLU A 144 19.22 7.84 22.82
N PRO A 145 20.47 7.72 22.31
CA PRO A 145 20.74 7.57 20.88
C PRO A 145 19.89 6.48 20.20
N ALA A 146 19.66 5.36 20.88
CA ALA A 146 18.83 4.26 20.35
C ALA A 146 17.39 4.70 19.99
N TRP A 147 16.79 5.66 20.71
CA TRP A 147 15.47 6.19 20.38
C TRP A 147 15.52 7.14 19.20
N LEU A 148 16.57 7.93 19.07
CA LEU A 148 16.79 8.81 17.93
C LEU A 148 17.00 8.00 16.65
N ASP A 149 17.81 6.93 16.73
CA ASP A 149 18.02 5.98 15.65
C ASP A 149 16.70 5.28 15.27
N HIS A 150 15.88 4.91 16.26
CA HIS A 150 14.56 4.33 16.01
C HIS A 150 13.66 5.28 15.23
N ILE A 151 13.59 6.56 15.60
CA ILE A 151 12.79 7.58 14.90
C ILE A 151 13.24 7.71 13.45
N GLY A 152 14.55 7.84 13.21
CA GLY A 152 15.12 7.91 11.87
C GLY A 152 14.82 6.67 11.04
N ALA A 153 15.01 5.48 11.63
CA ALA A 153 14.75 4.20 10.96
C ALA A 153 13.26 4.05 10.59
N GLN A 154 12.32 4.46 11.45
CA GLN A 154 10.88 4.40 11.16
C GLN A 154 10.47 5.38 10.05
N ALA A 155 11.03 6.59 10.05
CA ALA A 155 10.80 7.55 8.97
C ALA A 155 11.28 7.00 7.63
N LEU A 156 12.50 6.42 7.59
CA LEU A 156 13.09 5.84 6.38
C LEU A 156 12.29 4.63 5.89
N ALA A 157 12.01 3.65 6.76
CA ALA A 157 11.28 2.44 6.40
C ALA A 157 9.87 2.76 5.86
N SER A 158 9.22 3.79 6.43
CA SER A 158 7.92 4.24 5.95
C SER A 158 8.01 4.90 4.57
N ALA A 159 9.06 5.70 4.32
CA ALA A 159 9.32 6.28 3.01
C ALA A 159 9.63 5.20 1.96
N GLU A 160 10.48 4.23 2.29
CA GLU A 160 10.79 3.09 1.42
C GLU A 160 9.53 2.33 1.00
N ARG A 161 8.67 2.00 1.95
CA ARG A 161 7.40 1.31 1.70
C ARG A 161 6.50 2.09 0.75
N GLN A 162 6.32 3.41 0.97
CA GLN A 162 5.47 4.22 0.09
C GLN A 162 6.07 4.41 -1.31
N LEU A 163 7.38 4.56 -1.42
CA LEU A 163 8.06 4.65 -2.72
C LEU A 163 8.03 3.32 -3.48
N GLN A 164 8.16 2.18 -2.79
CA GLN A 164 7.97 0.87 -3.41
C GLN A 164 6.53 0.68 -3.90
N ARG A 165 5.54 1.08 -3.08
CA ARG A 165 4.13 1.10 -3.52
C ARG A 165 3.95 1.95 -4.78
N ALA A 166 4.50 3.17 -4.81
CA ALA A 166 4.42 4.05 -5.99
C ALA A 166 5.06 3.41 -7.24
N ARG A 167 6.18 2.66 -7.09
CA ARG A 167 6.78 1.89 -8.19
C ARG A 167 5.84 0.80 -8.71
N LEU A 168 5.23 0.02 -7.80
CA LEU A 168 4.30 -1.04 -8.17
C LEU A 168 3.04 -0.51 -8.86
N LEU A 169 2.49 0.61 -8.38
CA LEU A 169 1.37 1.30 -9.01
C LEU A 169 1.73 1.75 -10.43
N ARG A 170 2.90 2.37 -10.58
CA ARG A 170 3.39 2.83 -11.90
C ARG A 170 3.67 1.68 -12.86
N ALA A 171 4.08 0.53 -12.38
CA ALA A 171 4.24 -0.68 -13.16
C ALA A 171 2.90 -1.37 -13.50
N GLY A 172 1.77 -0.87 -12.99
CA GLY A 172 0.46 -1.46 -13.18
C GLY A 172 0.26 -2.81 -12.48
N VAL A 173 1.12 -3.14 -11.50
CA VAL A 173 1.07 -4.44 -10.80
C VAL A 173 0.05 -4.44 -9.67
N VAL A 174 -0.20 -3.27 -9.07
CA VAL A 174 -1.11 -3.10 -7.92
C VAL A 174 -2.27 -2.20 -8.31
N ASP A 175 -3.46 -2.53 -7.86
CA ASP A 175 -4.65 -1.70 -7.99
C ASP A 175 -4.57 -0.48 -7.04
N PRO A 176 -4.80 0.75 -7.51
CA PRO A 176 -4.63 1.96 -6.70
C PRO A 176 -5.69 2.10 -5.59
N LEU A 177 -6.91 1.63 -5.83
CA LEU A 177 -8.01 1.76 -4.88
C LEU A 177 -7.83 0.82 -3.69
N THR A 178 -7.59 -0.44 -3.97
CA THR A 178 -7.63 -1.50 -2.96
C THR A 178 -6.26 -1.90 -2.43
N GLY A 179 -5.20 -1.73 -3.24
CA GLY A 179 -3.83 -2.15 -2.90
C GLY A 179 -3.54 -3.62 -3.17
N TRP A 180 -4.51 -4.43 -3.64
CA TRP A 180 -4.27 -5.78 -4.13
C TRP A 180 -3.63 -5.79 -5.51
N ASN A 181 -3.28 -6.98 -6.01
CA ASN A 181 -2.78 -7.11 -7.37
C ASN A 181 -3.81 -6.62 -8.39
N SER A 182 -3.31 -6.04 -9.48
CA SER A 182 -4.14 -5.51 -10.55
C SER A 182 -4.55 -6.58 -11.57
N ARG A 183 -5.45 -6.21 -12.49
CA ARG A 183 -5.76 -7.00 -13.68
C ARG A 183 -4.50 -7.33 -14.50
N HIS A 184 -3.57 -6.39 -14.65
CA HIS A 184 -2.33 -6.60 -15.39
C HIS A 184 -1.47 -7.72 -14.77
N TYR A 185 -1.33 -7.71 -13.46
CA TYR A 185 -0.66 -8.79 -12.72
C TYR A 185 -1.35 -10.13 -12.94
N LEU A 186 -2.68 -10.20 -12.77
CA LEU A 186 -3.43 -11.45 -12.97
C LEU A 186 -3.20 -12.04 -14.36
N LEU A 187 -3.30 -11.22 -15.42
CA LEU A 187 -3.07 -11.68 -16.79
C LEU A 187 -1.65 -12.24 -17.00
N SER A 188 -0.64 -11.66 -16.37
CA SER A 188 0.72 -12.21 -16.38
C SER A 188 0.78 -13.58 -15.69
N ARG A 189 0.16 -13.68 -14.51
CA ARG A 189 0.13 -14.94 -13.73
C ARG A 189 -0.64 -16.06 -14.44
N LEU A 190 -1.74 -15.72 -15.12
CA LEU A 190 -2.48 -16.72 -15.94
C LEU A 190 -1.61 -17.29 -17.06
N ARG A 191 -0.86 -16.44 -17.78
CA ARG A 191 0.07 -16.88 -18.85
C ARG A 191 1.20 -17.76 -18.32
N GLU A 192 1.75 -17.41 -17.17
CA GLU A 192 2.77 -18.21 -16.48
C GLU A 192 2.19 -19.56 -16.04
N GLN A 193 0.96 -19.59 -15.52
CA GLN A 193 0.28 -20.79 -15.10
C GLN A 193 -0.04 -21.72 -16.27
N VAL A 194 -0.45 -21.19 -17.42
CA VAL A 194 -0.63 -21.99 -18.65
C VAL A 194 0.67 -22.72 -19.00
N ALA A 195 1.80 -22.01 -18.94
CA ALA A 195 3.11 -22.63 -19.20
C ALA A 195 3.51 -23.67 -18.14
N ALA A 196 3.21 -23.42 -16.87
CA ALA A 196 3.46 -24.36 -15.80
C ALA A 196 2.60 -25.62 -15.92
N SER A 197 1.30 -25.45 -16.19
CA SER A 197 0.37 -26.58 -16.37
C SER A 197 0.74 -27.46 -17.58
N ALA A 198 1.19 -26.86 -18.68
CA ALA A 198 1.67 -27.62 -19.85
C ALA A 198 2.94 -28.42 -19.56
N ARG A 199 3.84 -27.91 -18.71
CA ARG A 199 5.10 -28.59 -18.34
C ARG A 199 4.88 -29.67 -17.29
N ASP A 200 4.13 -29.36 -16.24
CA ASP A 200 4.03 -30.16 -15.03
C ASP A 200 2.80 -31.08 -15.03
N ALA A 201 1.96 -31.00 -16.07
CA ALA A 201 0.70 -31.74 -16.21
C ALA A 201 -0.25 -31.60 -15.00
N LYS A 202 -0.25 -30.42 -14.36
CA LYS A 202 -1.12 -30.11 -13.22
C LYS A 202 -2.24 -29.21 -13.63
N PRO A 203 -3.50 -29.49 -13.18
CA PRO A 203 -4.64 -28.62 -13.44
C PRO A 203 -4.49 -27.29 -12.68
N ALA A 204 -5.21 -26.28 -13.11
CA ALA A 204 -5.35 -25.03 -12.37
C ALA A 204 -6.78 -24.48 -12.53
N THR A 205 -7.21 -23.63 -11.63
CA THR A 205 -8.54 -23.00 -11.68
C THR A 205 -8.40 -21.48 -11.60
N CYS A 206 -9.16 -20.77 -12.44
CA CYS A 206 -9.41 -19.34 -12.35
C CYS A 206 -10.82 -19.14 -11.81
N MET A 207 -10.97 -18.28 -10.79
CA MET A 207 -12.26 -17.80 -10.29
C MET A 207 -12.36 -16.31 -10.54
N VAL A 208 -13.53 -15.86 -11.01
CA VAL A 208 -13.92 -14.43 -11.08
C VAL A 208 -15.08 -14.22 -10.12
N ILE A 209 -14.97 -13.19 -9.30
CA ILE A 209 -15.89 -12.89 -8.20
C ILE A 209 -16.34 -11.45 -8.36
N ASP A 210 -17.64 -11.20 -8.28
CA ASP A 210 -18.23 -9.88 -8.46
C ASP A 210 -19.17 -9.55 -7.31
N VAL A 211 -19.17 -8.29 -6.88
CA VAL A 211 -20.01 -7.80 -5.78
C VAL A 211 -21.40 -7.46 -6.32
N ASP A 212 -22.38 -8.26 -5.93
CA ASP A 212 -23.76 -8.12 -6.40
C ASP A 212 -24.35 -6.78 -5.97
N GLY A 213 -24.79 -5.97 -6.94
CA GLY A 213 -25.54 -4.73 -6.70
C GLY A 213 -24.71 -3.56 -6.17
N LEU A 214 -23.38 -3.55 -6.33
CA LEU A 214 -22.49 -2.45 -5.89
C LEU A 214 -22.90 -1.11 -6.52
N GLY A 215 -23.26 -1.07 -7.79
CA GLY A 215 -23.75 0.16 -8.46
C GLY A 215 -24.96 0.77 -7.74
N SER A 216 -25.97 -0.03 -7.40
CA SER A 216 -27.14 0.42 -6.65
C SER A 216 -26.78 0.87 -5.22
N LEU A 217 -25.78 0.27 -4.60
CA LEU A 217 -25.29 0.71 -3.30
C LEU A 217 -24.63 2.09 -3.43
N ASN A 218 -23.79 2.30 -4.45
CA ASN A 218 -23.16 3.57 -4.74
C ASN A 218 -24.18 4.69 -4.98
N GLU A 219 -25.26 4.41 -5.71
CA GLU A 219 -26.36 5.38 -5.93
C GLU A 219 -27.07 5.77 -4.62
N ARG A 220 -27.28 4.82 -3.71
CA ARG A 220 -27.96 5.08 -2.42
C ARG A 220 -27.06 5.67 -1.35
N ARG A 221 -25.79 5.28 -1.29
CA ARG A 221 -24.87 5.55 -0.17
C ARG A 221 -23.64 6.38 -0.55
N GLY A 222 -23.43 6.60 -1.85
CA GLY A 222 -22.24 7.28 -2.37
C GLY A 222 -21.07 6.34 -2.62
N VAL A 223 -20.12 6.77 -3.47
CA VAL A 223 -18.95 6.00 -3.91
C VAL A 223 -18.07 5.56 -2.72
N ALA A 224 -17.90 6.41 -1.70
CA ALA A 224 -17.10 6.05 -0.52
C ALA A 224 -17.63 4.82 0.24
N ALA A 225 -18.96 4.60 0.21
CA ALA A 225 -19.55 3.40 0.79
C ALA A 225 -19.24 2.14 -0.05
N GLY A 226 -19.25 2.27 -1.38
CA GLY A 226 -18.84 1.19 -2.27
C GLY A 226 -17.37 0.85 -2.14
N ASP A 227 -16.49 1.85 -2.01
CA ASP A 227 -15.06 1.64 -1.77
C ASP A 227 -14.81 0.87 -0.47
N ALA A 228 -15.56 1.19 0.61
CA ALA A 228 -15.50 0.46 1.86
C ALA A 228 -15.97 -1.00 1.70
N VAL A 229 -17.05 -1.22 0.93
CA VAL A 229 -17.54 -2.57 0.62
C VAL A 229 -16.50 -3.37 -0.18
N LEU A 230 -15.91 -2.78 -1.22
CA LEU A 230 -14.86 -3.44 -2.01
C LEU A 230 -13.68 -3.84 -1.15
N PHE A 231 -13.24 -2.96 -0.27
CA PHE A 231 -12.12 -3.25 0.62
C PHE A 231 -12.42 -4.40 1.59
N GLU A 232 -13.58 -4.39 2.24
CA GLU A 232 -13.95 -5.43 3.19
C GLU A 232 -14.21 -6.78 2.50
N VAL A 233 -14.94 -6.79 1.37
CA VAL A 233 -15.15 -8.01 0.57
C VAL A 233 -13.82 -8.59 0.09
N GLY A 234 -12.93 -7.76 -0.45
CA GLY A 234 -11.61 -8.20 -0.86
C GLY A 234 -10.79 -8.80 0.28
N SER A 235 -10.84 -8.19 1.47
CA SER A 235 -10.17 -8.72 2.68
C SER A 235 -10.74 -10.07 3.10
N ILE A 236 -12.06 -10.24 3.02
CA ILE A 236 -12.72 -11.52 3.31
C ILE A 236 -12.27 -12.59 2.32
N ILE A 237 -12.21 -12.28 1.01
CA ILE A 237 -11.77 -13.22 -0.03
C ILE A 237 -10.30 -13.59 0.18
N GLU A 238 -9.42 -12.59 0.38
CA GLU A 238 -7.99 -12.80 0.60
C GLU A 238 -7.72 -13.75 1.77
N ALA A 239 -8.49 -13.62 2.86
CA ALA A 239 -8.38 -14.52 4.02
C ALA A 239 -8.76 -15.98 3.72
N GLN A 240 -9.48 -16.25 2.61
CA GLN A 240 -9.89 -17.60 2.22
C GLN A 240 -8.90 -18.28 1.25
N VAL A 241 -8.10 -17.51 0.51
CA VAL A 241 -7.12 -18.05 -0.45
C VAL A 241 -5.80 -18.38 0.25
N ARG A 242 -5.01 -19.28 -0.36
CA ARG A 242 -3.72 -19.70 0.19
C ARG A 242 -2.61 -18.75 -0.25
N ALA A 243 -1.47 -18.76 0.44
CA ALA A 243 -0.29 -18.00 0.05
C ALA A 243 0.28 -18.40 -1.34
N SER A 244 -0.02 -19.63 -1.83
CA SER A 244 0.32 -20.11 -3.17
C SER A 244 -0.60 -19.58 -4.27
N ASP A 245 -1.78 -19.10 -3.90
CA ASP A 245 -2.78 -18.61 -4.83
C ASP A 245 -2.49 -17.15 -5.18
N SER A 246 -2.97 -16.69 -6.32
CA SER A 246 -2.90 -15.27 -6.67
C SER A 246 -4.27 -14.65 -6.55
N PHE A 247 -4.40 -13.56 -5.84
CA PHE A 247 -5.62 -12.77 -5.69
C PHE A 247 -5.43 -11.38 -6.28
N ALA A 248 -6.42 -10.86 -6.99
CA ALA A 248 -6.35 -9.58 -7.70
C ALA A 248 -7.71 -8.88 -7.74
N HIS A 249 -7.71 -7.54 -7.73
CA HIS A 249 -8.83 -6.68 -8.07
C HIS A 249 -8.72 -6.35 -9.56
N ILE A 250 -9.70 -6.72 -10.37
CA ILE A 250 -9.57 -6.73 -11.83
C ILE A 250 -10.56 -5.84 -12.58
N GLY A 251 -11.52 -5.28 -11.88
CA GLY A 251 -12.56 -4.39 -12.43
C GLY A 251 -13.16 -3.52 -11.34
N ASP A 252 -14.18 -2.75 -11.67
CA ASP A 252 -14.82 -1.80 -10.74
C ASP A 252 -15.45 -2.51 -9.52
N ASP A 253 -16.00 -3.70 -9.72
CA ASP A 253 -16.64 -4.55 -8.72
C ASP A 253 -16.16 -6.00 -8.77
N GLU A 254 -15.11 -6.29 -9.56
CA GLU A 254 -14.65 -7.63 -9.84
C GLU A 254 -13.30 -7.96 -9.21
N PHE A 255 -13.22 -9.10 -8.56
CA PHE A 255 -12.00 -9.75 -8.09
C PHE A 255 -11.73 -11.05 -8.85
N ALA A 256 -10.50 -11.51 -8.82
CA ALA A 256 -10.17 -12.83 -9.35
C ALA A 256 -9.15 -13.56 -8.49
N ALA A 257 -9.26 -14.88 -8.46
CA ALA A 257 -8.29 -15.76 -7.83
C ALA A 257 -7.80 -16.83 -8.82
N LEU A 258 -6.48 -16.99 -8.90
CA LEU A 258 -5.83 -18.08 -9.61
C LEU A 258 -5.35 -19.12 -8.61
N LEU A 259 -5.79 -20.35 -8.77
CA LEU A 259 -5.53 -21.49 -7.88
C LEU A 259 -4.66 -22.52 -8.60
N PRO A 260 -3.33 -22.49 -8.42
CA PRO A 260 -2.42 -23.49 -9.01
C PRO A 260 -2.69 -24.90 -8.46
N ALA A 261 -2.44 -25.90 -9.28
CA ALA A 261 -2.59 -27.33 -8.94
C ALA A 261 -3.95 -27.69 -8.32
N THR A 262 -5.01 -26.95 -8.68
CA THR A 262 -6.35 -27.09 -8.12
C THR A 262 -7.36 -27.31 -9.25
N PRO A 263 -7.97 -28.49 -9.40
CA PRO A 263 -9.03 -28.72 -10.37
C PRO A 263 -10.35 -28.05 -9.92
N PRO A 264 -11.29 -27.78 -10.85
CA PRO A 264 -12.54 -27.06 -10.55
C PRO A 264 -13.37 -27.68 -9.41
N GLN A 265 -13.34 -28.99 -9.30
CA GLN A 265 -14.08 -29.72 -8.26
C GLN A 265 -13.57 -29.41 -6.83
N LEU A 266 -12.28 -29.08 -6.70
CA LEU A 266 -11.69 -28.65 -5.43
C LEU A 266 -11.77 -27.12 -5.24
N ALA A 267 -12.02 -26.34 -6.28
CA ALA A 267 -12.23 -24.91 -6.22
C ALA A 267 -13.68 -24.54 -5.79
N THR A 268 -14.67 -25.36 -6.13
CA THR A 268 -16.07 -25.12 -5.76
C THR A 268 -16.29 -25.00 -4.24
N PRO A 269 -15.76 -25.87 -3.37
CA PRO A 269 -15.87 -25.70 -1.93
C PRO A 269 -15.24 -24.41 -1.40
N LEU A 270 -14.16 -23.90 -2.04
CA LEU A 270 -13.57 -22.61 -1.72
C LEU A 270 -14.54 -21.48 -2.09
N ALA A 271 -15.14 -21.53 -3.29
CA ALA A 271 -16.12 -20.54 -3.72
C ALA A 271 -17.34 -20.48 -2.78
N GLU A 272 -17.87 -21.64 -2.37
CA GLU A 272 -18.97 -21.70 -1.40
C GLU A 272 -18.60 -21.14 -0.02
N ARG A 273 -17.36 -21.37 0.42
CA ARG A 273 -16.84 -20.79 1.65
C ARG A 273 -16.71 -19.27 1.56
N ILE A 274 -16.26 -18.73 0.42
CA ILE A 274 -16.22 -17.28 0.16
C ILE A 274 -17.65 -16.71 0.20
N LEU A 275 -18.60 -17.31 -0.50
CA LEU A 275 -20.02 -16.89 -0.48
C LEU A 275 -20.56 -16.84 0.97
N ALA A 276 -20.33 -17.88 1.74
CA ALA A 276 -20.79 -17.96 3.13
C ALA A 276 -20.11 -16.90 4.01
N ALA A 277 -18.81 -16.69 3.85
CA ALA A 277 -18.06 -15.70 4.62
C ALA A 277 -18.54 -14.26 4.35
N VAL A 278 -18.77 -13.91 3.06
CA VAL A 278 -19.28 -12.58 2.68
C VAL A 278 -20.69 -12.37 3.22
N ARG A 279 -21.60 -13.35 3.09
CA ARG A 279 -22.96 -13.27 3.64
C ARG A 279 -22.98 -13.07 5.15
N ALA A 280 -22.06 -13.67 5.86
CA ALA A 280 -22.01 -13.62 7.34
C ALA A 280 -21.39 -12.32 7.87
N ALA A 281 -20.73 -11.53 7.04
CA ALA A 281 -20.02 -10.33 7.44
C ALA A 281 -20.86 -9.06 7.14
N PRO A 282 -21.48 -8.43 8.17
CA PRO A 282 -22.04 -7.08 7.97
C PRO A 282 -20.91 -6.08 7.80
N ILE A 283 -20.93 -5.33 6.70
CA ILE A 283 -19.88 -4.38 6.34
C ILE A 283 -20.23 -2.98 6.87
N VAL A 284 -19.31 -2.37 7.59
CA VAL A 284 -19.44 -1.00 8.08
C VAL A 284 -19.10 -0.02 6.96
N THR A 285 -20.08 0.68 6.41
CA THR A 285 -19.87 1.67 5.34
C THR A 285 -19.73 3.10 5.86
N ALA A 286 -20.30 3.37 7.05
CA ALA A 286 -20.13 4.62 7.80
C ALA A 286 -20.47 4.36 9.29
N PRO A 287 -20.15 5.28 10.22
CA PRO A 287 -20.52 5.14 11.63
C PRO A 287 -22.01 4.85 11.80
N GLY A 288 -22.33 3.67 12.36
CA GLY A 288 -23.70 3.21 12.56
C GLY A 288 -24.43 2.70 11.32
N GLN A 289 -23.77 2.59 10.17
CA GLN A 289 -24.35 2.04 8.94
C GLN A 289 -23.71 0.69 8.59
N LEU A 290 -24.54 -0.35 8.57
CA LEU A 290 -24.16 -1.70 8.19
C LEU A 290 -24.85 -2.07 6.89
N GLU A 291 -24.11 -2.66 5.96
CA GLU A 291 -24.63 -3.22 4.70
C GLU A 291 -24.35 -4.72 4.66
N VAL A 292 -25.34 -5.49 4.21
CA VAL A 292 -25.16 -6.91 3.90
C VAL A 292 -25.05 -7.03 2.41
N VAL A 293 -23.89 -7.46 1.95
CA VAL A 293 -23.59 -7.63 0.53
C VAL A 293 -23.52 -9.11 0.15
N ARG A 294 -23.59 -9.38 -1.12
CA ARG A 294 -23.47 -10.71 -1.70
C ARG A 294 -22.47 -10.66 -2.84
N VAL A 295 -21.97 -11.81 -3.23
CA VAL A 295 -21.08 -11.95 -4.37
C VAL A 295 -21.55 -13.08 -5.27
N SER A 296 -21.25 -12.99 -6.56
CA SER A 296 -21.43 -14.08 -7.52
C SER A 296 -20.07 -14.54 -8.00
N ILE A 297 -19.90 -15.84 -8.25
CA ILE A 297 -18.60 -16.45 -8.58
C ILE A 297 -18.71 -17.30 -9.83
N GLY A 298 -17.82 -17.04 -10.81
CA GLY A 298 -17.60 -17.90 -11.97
C GLY A 298 -16.29 -18.67 -11.85
N ILE A 299 -16.31 -19.95 -12.13
CA ILE A 299 -15.17 -20.87 -11.99
C ILE A 299 -14.86 -21.48 -13.33
N ALA A 300 -13.59 -21.45 -13.77
CA ALA A 300 -13.12 -22.14 -14.96
C ALA A 300 -11.84 -22.91 -14.72
N GLY A 301 -11.82 -24.17 -15.10
CA GLY A 301 -10.64 -25.02 -15.03
C GLY A 301 -9.71 -24.86 -16.23
N LEU A 302 -8.42 -25.05 -16.02
CA LEU A 302 -7.43 -25.29 -17.05
C LEU A 302 -7.03 -26.78 -17.02
N ASP A 303 -7.43 -27.50 -18.07
CA ASP A 303 -7.06 -28.91 -18.21
C ASP A 303 -5.69 -29.02 -18.88
N PRO A 304 -4.66 -29.57 -18.21
CA PRO A 304 -3.33 -29.72 -18.78
C PRO A 304 -3.30 -30.66 -19.99
N THR A 305 -4.24 -31.59 -20.11
CA THR A 305 -4.30 -32.55 -21.24
C THR A 305 -4.73 -31.89 -22.54
N ALA A 306 -5.42 -30.77 -22.49
CA ALA A 306 -5.81 -29.98 -23.63
C ALA A 306 -4.70 -29.03 -24.14
N LEU A 307 -3.58 -28.92 -23.42
CA LEU A 307 -2.48 -28.00 -23.75
C LEU A 307 -1.49 -28.69 -24.70
N VAL A 308 -1.49 -28.26 -25.97
CA VAL A 308 -0.60 -28.81 -27.01
C VAL A 308 0.72 -28.06 -27.14
N ALA A 309 1.74 -28.72 -27.73
CA ALA A 309 3.02 -28.04 -28.01
C ALA A 309 2.84 -26.90 -29.01
N GLY A 310 3.48 -25.74 -28.75
CA GLY A 310 3.37 -24.54 -29.56
C GLY A 310 2.17 -23.63 -29.23
N LEU A 311 1.47 -23.89 -28.14
CA LEU A 311 0.32 -23.14 -27.66
C LEU A 311 0.62 -21.63 -27.50
N ASP A 312 -0.27 -20.76 -28.00
CA ASP A 312 -0.26 -19.35 -27.66
C ASP A 312 -0.77 -19.17 -26.21
N ARG A 313 0.19 -18.96 -25.29
CA ARG A 313 -0.08 -18.80 -23.86
C ARG A 313 -0.99 -17.61 -23.57
N LYS A 314 -0.90 -16.53 -24.38
CA LYS A 314 -1.73 -15.36 -24.22
C LYS A 314 -3.17 -15.65 -24.60
N ALA A 315 -3.39 -16.18 -25.80
CA ALA A 315 -4.72 -16.55 -26.28
C ALA A 315 -5.39 -17.54 -25.33
N THR A 316 -4.67 -18.57 -24.86
CA THR A 316 -5.18 -19.55 -23.91
C THR A 316 -5.55 -18.95 -22.56
N ALA A 317 -4.73 -18.04 -22.02
CA ALA A 317 -5.02 -17.37 -20.76
C ALA A 317 -6.24 -16.44 -20.89
N ASP A 318 -6.35 -15.72 -22.00
CA ASP A 318 -7.47 -14.81 -22.28
C ASP A 318 -8.78 -15.62 -22.44
N GLU A 319 -8.75 -16.77 -23.13
CA GLU A 319 -9.88 -17.70 -23.26
C GLU A 319 -10.28 -18.31 -21.90
N TRP A 320 -9.30 -18.73 -21.11
CA TRP A 320 -9.53 -19.28 -19.78
C TRP A 320 -10.25 -18.27 -18.87
N LEU A 321 -9.76 -17.04 -18.81
CA LEU A 321 -10.41 -15.95 -18.07
C LEU A 321 -11.82 -15.66 -18.60
N SER A 322 -12.00 -15.66 -19.93
CA SER A 322 -13.31 -15.48 -20.57
C SER A 322 -14.33 -16.56 -20.18
N ARG A 323 -13.90 -17.81 -20.04
CA ARG A 323 -14.77 -18.89 -19.53
C ARG A 323 -15.20 -18.66 -18.08
N ALA A 324 -14.30 -18.17 -17.23
CA ALA A 324 -14.63 -17.81 -15.85
C ALA A 324 -15.68 -16.66 -15.81
N HIS A 325 -15.52 -15.63 -16.65
CA HIS A 325 -16.51 -14.57 -16.78
C HIS A 325 -17.87 -15.10 -17.32
N ALA A 326 -17.87 -16.02 -18.30
CA ALA A 326 -19.10 -16.61 -18.80
C ALA A 326 -19.85 -17.38 -17.70
N ALA A 327 -19.14 -18.10 -16.85
CA ALA A 327 -19.71 -18.77 -15.69
C ALA A 327 -20.24 -17.78 -14.64
N LEU A 328 -19.53 -16.67 -14.38
CA LEU A 328 -20.00 -15.58 -13.53
C LEU A 328 -21.31 -14.97 -14.05
N HIS A 329 -21.40 -14.71 -15.35
CA HIS A 329 -22.64 -14.22 -15.97
C HIS A 329 -23.81 -15.21 -15.82
N GLN A 330 -23.54 -16.52 -15.84
CA GLN A 330 -24.57 -17.51 -15.55
C GLN A 330 -25.02 -17.45 -14.08
N ALA A 331 -24.08 -17.28 -13.13
CA ALA A 331 -24.41 -17.09 -11.73
C ALA A 331 -25.31 -15.86 -11.51
N LYS A 332 -24.95 -14.72 -12.09
CA LYS A 332 -25.75 -13.48 -12.03
C LYS A 332 -27.14 -13.65 -12.63
N ARG A 333 -27.27 -14.26 -13.84
CA ARG A 333 -28.56 -14.52 -14.47
C ARG A 333 -29.46 -15.48 -13.69
N ALA A 334 -28.87 -16.37 -12.91
CA ALA A 334 -29.60 -17.29 -12.05
C ALA A 334 -30.05 -16.66 -10.71
N GLY A 335 -29.88 -15.33 -10.55
CA GLY A 335 -30.31 -14.57 -9.38
C GLY A 335 -29.17 -14.13 -8.44
N GLY A 336 -27.91 -14.32 -8.83
CA GLY A 336 -26.74 -13.95 -8.02
C GLY A 336 -26.53 -14.84 -6.79
N ASP A 337 -25.60 -14.42 -5.92
CA ASP A 337 -25.32 -15.04 -4.63
C ASP A 337 -25.00 -16.56 -4.74
N ARG A 338 -24.23 -16.94 -5.73
CA ARG A 338 -23.88 -18.33 -6.04
C ARG A 338 -22.59 -18.48 -6.84
N CYS A 339 -22.06 -19.70 -6.88
CA CYS A 339 -20.99 -20.04 -7.81
C CYS A 339 -21.52 -20.92 -8.96
N VAL A 340 -20.91 -20.78 -10.14
CA VAL A 340 -21.12 -21.62 -11.32
C VAL A 340 -19.74 -22.02 -11.86
N ALA A 341 -19.58 -23.32 -12.19
CA ALA A 341 -18.39 -23.84 -12.83
C ALA A 341 -18.66 -24.15 -14.32
N SER A 342 -17.68 -23.80 -15.20
CA SER A 342 -17.69 -24.09 -16.64
C SER A 342 -16.79 -25.28 -16.95
#